data_ccfec713796012fb363a8b170979ef1d
#
_entry.id   ccfec713796012fb363a8b170979ef1d
#
_cell.length_a   1.000
_cell.length_b   1.000
_cell.length_c   1.000
_cell.angle_alpha   90.00
_cell.angle_beta   90.00
_cell.angle_gamma   90.00
#
_symmetry.space_group_name_H-M   'P 1'
#
loop_
_entity.id
_entity.type
_entity.pdbx_description
1 polymer ?
#
loop_
_entity_poly.entity_id
_entity_poly.type
_entity_poly.pdbx_seq_one_letter_code
_entity_poly.pdbx_strand_id
1 'polypeptide(L)'
;QIKTGLWQEYVCNAAPAPIYSLASGDEAELRQQDMSGTMQPAMPNQDTNTPKYPLLMQAIDRPIALVGMMGSGKSLVGRRLASQLGLPFIDSDTEVETAAGISIAEIFELAGEAKFRSMERDAIQVAADAGPSILSTGGGSICTPETADLLCERTFVVWLDAKPETLLSRIGSIGSRPLLHTDDPLQTLRELAETRQADYGRAHITVKTDRLSAAAAVNAVLDALDSHLAET
;
A
#
# COMPACT_ATOMS: atom_id res chain seq x y z
N GLN A 1 1.76 -24.02 20.39
CA GLN A 1 1.65 -22.70 21.07
C GLN A 1 2.66 -21.77 20.42
N ILE A 2 2.23 -21.02 19.41
CA ILE A 2 3.01 -19.96 18.75
C ILE A 2 3.02 -18.78 19.72
N LYS A 3 4.20 -18.36 20.15
CA LYS A 3 4.40 -17.33 21.18
C LYS A 3 3.87 -15.98 20.69
N THR A 4 2.78 -15.52 21.24
CA THR A 4 2.20 -14.17 21.05
C THR A 4 3.12 -13.02 21.51
N GLY A 5 4.25 -13.32 22.13
CA GLY A 5 5.20 -12.32 22.65
C GLY A 5 6.19 -11.74 21.63
N LEU A 6 6.41 -12.38 20.48
CA LEU A 6 7.40 -11.94 19.48
C LEU A 6 6.96 -10.74 18.65
N TRP A 7 5.66 -10.49 18.57
CA TRP A 7 5.12 -9.36 17.82
C TRP A 7 5.44 -8.00 18.47
N GLN A 8 5.33 -7.90 19.78
CA GLN A 8 5.62 -6.65 20.49
C GLN A 8 7.11 -6.28 20.45
N GLU A 9 8.01 -7.24 20.46
CA GLU A 9 9.46 -7.00 20.36
C GLU A 9 9.90 -6.60 18.94
N TYR A 10 9.24 -7.12 17.90
CA TYR A 10 9.56 -6.80 16.51
C TYR A 10 9.17 -5.36 16.14
N VAL A 11 8.01 -4.89 16.61
CA VAL A 11 7.51 -3.53 16.34
C VAL A 11 8.31 -2.47 17.11
N CYS A 12 8.78 -2.78 18.30
CA CYS A 12 9.62 -1.85 19.08
C CYS A 12 11.05 -1.70 18.52
N ASN A 13 11.53 -2.67 17.72
CA ASN A 13 12.88 -2.63 17.14
C ASN A 13 12.92 -2.14 15.68
N ALA A 14 11.78 -1.96 15.04
CA ALA A 14 11.68 -1.33 13.71
C ALA A 14 11.56 0.19 13.82
N ALA A 15 12.49 0.83 14.53
CA ALA A 15 12.66 2.26 14.43
C ALA A 15 13.13 2.57 12.99
N PRO A 16 12.54 3.56 12.30
CA PRO A 16 13.01 3.96 11.00
C PRO A 16 14.47 4.41 11.12
N ALA A 17 15.34 3.79 10.33
CA ALA A 17 16.71 4.25 10.22
C ALA A 17 16.69 5.73 9.79
N PRO A 18 17.43 6.63 10.45
CA PRO A 18 17.46 8.01 10.05
C PRO A 18 18.15 8.12 8.69
N ILE A 19 17.38 8.51 7.70
CA ILE A 19 17.90 8.93 6.40
C ILE A 19 18.41 10.34 6.61
N TYR A 20 19.64 10.51 7.03
CA TYR A 20 20.46 11.71 6.76
C TYR A 20 21.87 11.47 7.28
N SER A 21 22.74 11.04 6.36
CA SER A 21 24.15 11.42 6.42
C SER A 21 24.61 11.59 4.98
N LEU A 22 24.56 12.82 4.53
CA LEU A 22 25.33 13.26 3.37
C LEU A 22 26.54 14.04 3.86
N ALA A 23 27.65 13.57 3.35
CA ALA A 23 28.84 14.33 2.99
C ALA A 23 29.73 14.82 4.10
N SER A 24 30.91 14.34 4.04
CA SER A 24 32.12 15.15 4.09
C SER A 24 33.18 14.52 3.19
N GLY A 25 33.54 15.21 2.21
CA GLY A 25 34.83 15.79 2.00
C GLY A 25 35.78 14.89 1.23
N ASP A 26 36.29 15.38 0.11
CA ASP A 26 37.71 15.66 0.09
C ASP A 26 38.05 16.62 -1.04
N GLU A 27 38.92 17.52 -0.66
CA GLU A 27 39.57 18.57 -1.47
C GLU A 27 40.56 17.97 -2.47
N ALA A 28 40.72 18.63 -3.55
CA ALA A 28 42.00 19.11 -4.10
C ALA A 28 41.88 19.29 -5.60
N GLU A 29 42.19 20.33 -6.09
CA GLU A 29 43.28 21.07 -6.64
C GLU A 29 42.94 21.86 -7.92
N LEU A 30 43.05 23.15 -7.75
CA LEU A 30 43.67 24.15 -8.63
C LEU A 30 43.81 23.87 -10.14
N ARG A 31 43.16 24.69 -10.96
CA ARG A 31 43.86 25.48 -11.99
C ARG A 31 43.11 26.77 -12.30
N GLN A 32 43.82 27.88 -12.05
CA GLN A 32 43.54 29.22 -12.58
C GLN A 32 43.75 29.27 -14.09
N GLN A 33 42.85 30.01 -14.76
CA GLN A 33 43.10 30.95 -15.86
C GLN A 33 41.76 31.39 -16.45
N ASP A 34 41.43 32.57 -16.31
CA ASP A 34 41.59 33.84 -16.93
C ASP A 34 40.32 34.35 -17.65
N MET A 35 39.84 35.47 -17.11
CA MET A 35 39.43 36.73 -17.77
C MET A 35 38.11 36.82 -18.53
N SER A 36 37.29 37.72 -17.94
CA SER A 36 36.36 38.66 -18.58
C SER A 36 35.19 38.10 -19.37
N GLY A 37 34.10 38.00 -18.68
CA GLY A 37 32.76 37.97 -19.24
C GLY A 37 31.76 38.22 -18.10
N THR A 38 31.08 39.36 -18.16
CA THR A 38 30.04 39.76 -17.24
C THR A 38 28.93 38.68 -17.28
N MET A 39 29.07 37.67 -16.44
CA MET A 39 28.01 36.68 -16.19
C MET A 39 27.08 37.26 -15.13
N GLN A 40 25.89 37.63 -15.54
CA GLN A 40 24.77 37.77 -14.62
C GLN A 40 24.65 36.47 -13.81
N PRO A 41 24.49 36.51 -12.48
CA PRO A 41 24.25 35.32 -11.70
C PRO A 41 22.97 34.70 -12.23
N ALA A 42 23.06 33.47 -12.75
CA ALA A 42 21.91 32.65 -13.02
C ALA A 42 21.11 32.55 -11.71
N MET A 43 19.91 33.10 -11.69
CA MET A 43 18.99 32.89 -10.61
C MET A 43 18.88 31.37 -10.41
N PRO A 44 19.02 30.86 -9.17
CA PRO A 44 18.77 29.45 -8.94
C PRO A 44 17.36 29.18 -9.42
N ASN A 45 17.22 28.21 -10.31
CA ASN A 45 15.93 27.66 -10.67
C ASN A 45 15.22 27.37 -9.35
N GLN A 46 14.19 28.14 -9.05
CA GLN A 46 13.25 27.80 -8.01
C GLN A 46 12.46 26.61 -8.54
N ASP A 47 13.06 25.43 -8.50
CA ASP A 47 12.30 24.19 -8.49
C ASP A 47 11.37 24.29 -7.29
N THR A 48 10.15 24.73 -7.58
CA THR A 48 9.06 24.75 -6.62
C THR A 48 8.73 23.30 -6.30
N ASN A 49 9.52 22.69 -5.42
CA ASN A 49 9.21 21.41 -4.80
C ASN A 49 8.13 21.61 -3.72
N THR A 50 7.08 22.35 -4.09
CA THR A 50 5.85 22.39 -3.31
C THR A 50 5.15 21.05 -3.57
N PRO A 51 4.98 20.20 -2.57
CA PRO A 51 4.27 18.94 -2.77
C PRO A 51 2.90 19.24 -3.38
N LYS A 52 2.53 18.48 -4.41
CA LYS A 52 1.23 18.66 -5.11
C LYS A 52 0.04 18.58 -4.15
N TYR A 53 0.20 17.91 -3.01
CA TYR A 53 -0.82 17.65 -1.99
C TYR A 53 -0.33 18.04 -0.58
N PRO A 54 -0.04 19.33 -0.29
CA PRO A 54 0.53 19.73 1.00
C PRO A 54 -0.46 19.55 2.16
N LEU A 55 -1.75 19.75 1.91
CA LEU A 55 -2.81 19.60 2.91
C LEU A 55 -3.07 18.13 3.20
N LEU A 56 -3.10 17.29 2.18
CA LEU A 56 -3.23 15.85 2.31
C LEU A 56 -2.15 15.26 3.22
N MET A 57 -0.88 15.64 3.02
CA MET A 57 0.22 15.13 3.84
C MET A 57 0.11 15.52 5.32
N GLN A 58 -0.50 16.66 5.64
CA GLN A 58 -0.73 17.08 7.01
C GLN A 58 -1.97 16.43 7.64
N ALA A 59 -2.95 16.06 6.81
CA ALA A 59 -4.20 15.46 7.25
C ALA A 59 -4.16 13.93 7.42
N ILE A 60 -3.13 13.25 6.88
CA ILE A 60 -2.97 11.79 7.06
C ILE A 60 -2.47 11.50 8.47
N ASP A 61 -3.37 11.15 9.37
CA ASP A 61 -3.12 10.80 10.77
C ASP A 61 -3.15 9.29 11.06
N ARG A 62 -3.56 8.49 10.09
CA ARG A 62 -3.75 7.02 10.17
C ARG A 62 -3.37 6.33 8.86
N PRO A 63 -3.24 4.98 8.83
CA PRO A 63 -2.92 4.28 7.60
C PRO A 63 -3.95 4.47 6.49
N ILE A 64 -3.46 4.49 5.24
CA ILE A 64 -4.30 4.36 4.05
C ILE A 64 -4.30 2.88 3.65
N ALA A 65 -5.42 2.19 3.85
CA ALA A 65 -5.57 0.79 3.53
C ALA A 65 -6.13 0.60 2.11
N LEU A 66 -5.38 -0.08 1.27
CA LEU A 66 -5.80 -0.44 -0.07
C LEU A 66 -6.48 -1.81 -0.04
N VAL A 67 -7.76 -1.84 -0.40
CA VAL A 67 -8.56 -3.07 -0.53
C VAL A 67 -8.96 -3.29 -1.99
N GLY A 68 -9.38 -4.50 -2.33
CA GLY A 68 -9.84 -4.86 -3.68
C GLY A 68 -9.42 -6.27 -4.07
N MET A 69 -9.99 -6.76 -5.15
CA MET A 69 -9.74 -8.09 -5.68
C MET A 69 -8.27 -8.34 -6.04
N MET A 70 -7.91 -9.62 -6.15
CA MET A 70 -6.63 -10.00 -6.76
C MET A 70 -6.51 -9.42 -8.18
N GLY A 71 -5.32 -8.94 -8.54
CA GLY A 71 -5.12 -8.25 -9.83
C GLY A 71 -5.55 -6.77 -9.84
N SER A 72 -6.16 -6.21 -8.78
CA SER A 72 -6.53 -4.78 -8.75
C SER A 72 -5.31 -3.82 -8.65
N GLY A 73 -4.13 -4.34 -8.31
CA GLY A 73 -2.88 -3.59 -8.31
C GLY A 73 -2.50 -2.99 -6.96
N LYS A 74 -3.10 -3.42 -5.84
CA LYS A 74 -2.87 -2.88 -4.49
C LYS A 74 -1.40 -2.72 -4.14
N SER A 75 -0.60 -3.79 -4.22
CA SER A 75 0.81 -3.74 -3.86
C SER A 75 1.63 -2.83 -4.79
N LEU A 76 1.31 -2.78 -6.10
CA LEU A 76 2.01 -1.90 -7.04
C LEU A 76 1.66 -0.42 -6.81
N VAL A 77 0.37 -0.11 -6.72
CA VAL A 77 -0.13 1.24 -6.43
C VAL A 77 0.33 1.67 -5.05
N GLY A 78 0.22 0.79 -4.05
CA GLY A 78 0.62 1.06 -2.67
C GLY A 78 2.09 1.41 -2.51
N ARG A 79 3.01 0.66 -3.12
CA ARG A 79 4.46 0.98 -3.08
C ARG A 79 4.75 2.35 -3.71
N ARG A 80 4.11 2.69 -4.83
CA ARG A 80 4.29 3.98 -5.49
C ARG A 80 3.69 5.12 -4.68
N LEU A 81 2.50 4.91 -4.11
CA LEU A 81 1.84 5.86 -3.23
C LEU A 81 2.70 6.15 -1.99
N ALA A 82 3.21 5.10 -1.34
CA ALA A 82 4.12 5.19 -0.20
C ALA A 82 5.37 6.01 -0.54
N SER A 83 6.01 5.70 -1.67
CA SER A 83 7.18 6.45 -2.16
C SER A 83 6.86 7.92 -2.42
N GLN A 84 5.68 8.23 -2.97
CA GLN A 84 5.28 9.60 -3.31
C GLN A 84 4.93 10.43 -2.08
N LEU A 85 4.35 9.79 -1.05
CA LEU A 85 3.98 10.44 0.21
C LEU A 85 5.09 10.39 1.27
N GLY A 86 6.18 9.66 1.03
CA GLY A 86 7.24 9.45 2.03
C GLY A 86 6.78 8.62 3.22
N LEU A 87 5.77 7.75 3.05
CA LEU A 87 5.21 6.90 4.09
C LEU A 87 5.75 5.46 3.99
N PRO A 88 5.78 4.70 5.10
CA PRO A 88 6.05 3.27 5.07
C PRO A 88 5.03 2.52 4.20
N PHE A 89 5.49 1.45 3.53
CA PHE A 89 4.62 0.49 2.84
C PHE A 89 4.58 -0.82 3.62
N ILE A 90 3.38 -1.29 3.92
CA ILE A 90 3.11 -2.54 4.65
C ILE A 90 2.24 -3.42 3.75
N ASP A 91 2.59 -4.70 3.59
CA ASP A 91 1.75 -5.70 2.92
C ASP A 91 1.34 -6.74 3.95
N SER A 92 0.03 -6.83 4.24
CA SER A 92 -0.48 -7.70 5.30
C SER A 92 -0.15 -9.18 5.07
N ASP A 93 -0.12 -9.61 3.82
CA ASP A 93 0.23 -11.00 3.48
C ASP A 93 1.69 -11.29 3.85
N THR A 94 2.60 -10.35 3.54
CA THR A 94 4.03 -10.44 3.91
C THR A 94 4.22 -10.43 5.44
N GLU A 95 3.48 -9.60 6.15
CA GLU A 95 3.56 -9.55 7.62
C GLU A 95 3.10 -10.87 8.25
N VAL A 96 2.03 -11.49 7.74
CA VAL A 96 1.56 -12.79 8.19
C VAL A 96 2.61 -13.87 7.96
N GLU A 97 3.21 -13.94 6.76
CA GLU A 97 4.25 -14.93 6.45
C GLU A 97 5.50 -14.73 7.33
N THR A 98 5.90 -13.47 7.53
CA THR A 98 7.05 -13.14 8.39
C THR A 98 6.83 -13.58 9.83
N ALA A 99 5.64 -13.34 10.37
CA ALA A 99 5.30 -13.73 11.73
C ALA A 99 5.12 -15.24 11.91
N ALA A 100 4.58 -15.90 10.89
CA ALA A 100 4.38 -17.35 10.91
C ALA A 100 5.70 -18.11 10.68
N GLY A 101 6.65 -17.52 9.96
CA GLY A 101 7.87 -18.19 9.48
C GLY A 101 7.61 -19.23 8.39
N ILE A 102 6.40 -19.26 7.84
CA ILE A 102 5.95 -20.17 6.77
C ILE A 102 5.04 -19.41 5.80
N SER A 103 4.85 -19.95 4.60
CA SER A 103 3.99 -19.33 3.60
C SER A 103 2.51 -19.38 3.97
N ILE A 104 1.72 -18.47 3.37
CA ILE A 104 0.25 -18.47 3.53
C ILE A 104 -0.34 -19.82 3.10
N ALA A 105 0.17 -20.43 2.04
CA ALA A 105 -0.29 -21.74 1.59
C ALA A 105 -0.10 -22.81 2.68
N GLU A 106 1.05 -22.83 3.34
CA GLU A 106 1.33 -23.74 4.45
C GLU A 106 0.45 -23.43 5.67
N ILE A 107 0.16 -22.14 5.95
CA ILE A 107 -0.79 -21.78 7.03
C ILE A 107 -2.16 -22.37 6.74
N PHE A 108 -2.66 -22.24 5.51
CA PHE A 108 -3.95 -22.82 5.12
C PHE A 108 -3.97 -24.34 5.26
N GLU A 109 -2.90 -25.02 4.86
CA GLU A 109 -2.78 -26.46 4.94
C GLU A 109 -2.70 -26.95 6.40
N LEU A 110 -1.88 -26.32 7.23
CA LEU A 110 -1.60 -26.77 8.60
C LEU A 110 -2.66 -26.31 9.62
N ALA A 111 -3.25 -25.13 9.42
CA ALA A 111 -4.09 -24.49 10.44
C ALA A 111 -5.46 -23.99 9.93
N GLY A 112 -5.67 -24.02 8.62
CA GLY A 112 -6.92 -23.64 7.98
C GLY A 112 -7.16 -22.14 7.87
N GLU A 113 -8.24 -21.77 7.16
CA GLU A 113 -8.58 -20.39 6.84
C GLU A 113 -8.84 -19.55 8.09
N ALA A 114 -9.55 -20.08 9.08
CA ALA A 114 -9.88 -19.32 10.31
C ALA A 114 -8.61 -18.83 11.04
N LYS A 115 -7.55 -19.64 11.09
CA LYS A 115 -6.28 -19.25 11.68
C LYS A 115 -5.58 -18.18 10.86
N PHE A 116 -5.55 -18.32 9.53
CA PHE A 116 -5.02 -17.30 8.63
C PHE A 116 -5.76 -15.96 8.84
N ARG A 117 -7.11 -15.95 8.87
CA ARG A 117 -7.89 -14.72 9.08
C ARG A 117 -7.60 -14.06 10.43
N SER A 118 -7.40 -14.85 11.48
CA SER A 118 -6.97 -14.31 12.78
C SER A 118 -5.61 -13.63 12.68
N MET A 119 -4.63 -14.26 12.02
CA MET A 119 -3.28 -13.70 11.86
C MET A 119 -3.28 -12.45 10.96
N GLU A 120 -4.07 -12.46 9.88
CA GLU A 120 -4.25 -11.33 8.98
C GLU A 120 -4.83 -10.12 9.74
N ARG A 121 -5.87 -10.33 10.55
CA ARG A 121 -6.44 -9.28 11.40
C ARG A 121 -5.43 -8.74 12.40
N ASP A 122 -4.66 -9.62 13.06
CA ASP A 122 -3.64 -9.21 14.03
C ASP A 122 -2.54 -8.35 13.34
N ALA A 123 -2.11 -8.72 12.12
CA ALA A 123 -1.17 -7.95 11.32
C ALA A 123 -1.73 -6.56 10.94
N ILE A 124 -2.99 -6.51 10.52
CA ILE A 124 -3.68 -5.24 10.21
C ILE A 124 -3.81 -4.37 11.46
N GLN A 125 -4.13 -4.95 12.63
CA GLN A 125 -4.21 -4.21 13.89
C GLN A 125 -2.86 -3.57 14.25
N VAL A 126 -1.77 -4.33 14.14
CA VAL A 126 -0.41 -3.82 14.39
C VAL A 126 -0.07 -2.67 13.44
N ALA A 127 -0.38 -2.83 12.14
CA ALA A 127 -0.16 -1.77 11.16
C ALA A 127 -0.99 -0.52 11.46
N ALA A 128 -2.25 -0.69 11.92
CA ALA A 128 -3.14 0.41 12.28
C ALA A 128 -2.63 1.18 13.53
N ASP A 129 -1.99 0.49 14.47
CA ASP A 129 -1.44 1.09 15.69
C ASP A 129 -0.08 1.77 15.46
N ALA A 130 0.63 1.42 14.39
CA ALA A 130 1.94 1.99 14.05
C ALA A 130 1.88 3.43 13.50
N GLY A 131 0.70 3.93 13.16
CA GLY A 131 0.49 5.28 12.62
C GLY A 131 0.46 5.35 11.09
N PRO A 132 0.64 6.55 10.50
CA PRO A 132 0.48 6.76 9.07
C PRO A 132 1.38 5.86 8.22
N SER A 133 0.77 5.11 7.32
CA SER A 133 1.43 4.17 6.40
C SER A 133 0.52 3.85 5.22
N ILE A 134 1.04 3.18 4.21
CA ILE A 134 0.26 2.59 3.12
C ILE A 134 0.18 1.09 3.37
N LEU A 135 -1.03 0.61 3.67
CA LEU A 135 -1.32 -0.78 3.97
C LEU A 135 -1.97 -1.45 2.75
N SER A 136 -1.29 -2.43 2.16
CA SER A 136 -1.87 -3.32 1.14
C SER A 136 -2.44 -4.55 1.83
N THR A 137 -3.74 -4.78 1.71
CA THR A 137 -4.40 -5.93 2.36
C THR A 137 -4.56 -7.11 1.41
N GLY A 138 -4.73 -8.31 1.95
CA GLY A 138 -5.20 -9.47 1.21
C GLY A 138 -6.55 -9.21 0.54
N GLY A 139 -6.82 -9.89 -0.59
CA GLY A 139 -8.07 -9.65 -1.35
C GLY A 139 -9.36 -10.05 -0.62
N GLY A 140 -9.27 -10.80 0.48
CA GLY A 140 -10.42 -11.22 1.28
C GLY A 140 -10.51 -10.54 2.66
N SER A 141 -9.56 -9.69 3.03
CA SER A 141 -9.47 -9.09 4.36
C SER A 141 -10.75 -8.34 4.76
N ILE A 142 -11.26 -7.48 3.87
CA ILE A 142 -12.46 -6.69 4.12
C ILE A 142 -13.77 -7.53 4.10
N CYS A 143 -13.69 -8.78 3.61
CA CYS A 143 -14.85 -9.68 3.60
C CYS A 143 -15.03 -10.41 4.94
N THR A 144 -14.12 -10.27 5.89
CA THR A 144 -14.23 -10.76 7.25
C THR A 144 -14.80 -9.63 8.12
N PRO A 145 -15.98 -9.76 8.75
CA PRO A 145 -16.65 -8.65 9.42
C PRO A 145 -15.78 -7.92 10.44
N GLU A 146 -15.08 -8.64 11.31
CA GLU A 146 -14.23 -8.04 12.35
C GLU A 146 -13.03 -7.30 11.76
N THR A 147 -12.47 -7.79 10.65
CA THR A 147 -11.36 -7.12 9.94
C THR A 147 -11.88 -5.89 9.18
N ALA A 148 -13.07 -5.97 8.61
CA ALA A 148 -13.72 -4.86 7.94
C ALA A 148 -14.01 -3.71 8.92
N ASP A 149 -14.52 -4.02 10.11
CA ASP A 149 -14.77 -3.04 11.17
C ASP A 149 -13.47 -2.36 11.58
N LEU A 150 -12.42 -3.15 11.86
CA LEU A 150 -11.09 -2.65 12.18
C LEU A 150 -10.54 -1.71 11.10
N LEU A 151 -10.60 -2.12 9.83
CA LEU A 151 -10.14 -1.31 8.70
C LEU A 151 -10.92 0.01 8.62
N CYS A 152 -12.25 -0.04 8.65
CA CYS A 152 -13.08 1.16 8.53
C CYS A 152 -12.92 2.13 9.70
N GLU A 153 -12.70 1.65 10.92
CA GLU A 153 -12.54 2.49 12.10
C GLU A 153 -11.14 3.10 12.23
N ARG A 154 -10.10 2.36 11.81
CA ARG A 154 -8.71 2.69 12.13
C ARG A 154 -7.89 3.17 10.93
N THR A 155 -8.43 3.11 9.72
CA THR A 155 -7.70 3.47 8.49
C THR A 155 -8.57 4.28 7.53
N PHE A 156 -7.93 4.93 6.54
CA PHE A 156 -8.63 5.42 5.34
C PHE A 156 -8.69 4.30 4.32
N VAL A 157 -9.83 3.63 4.21
CA VAL A 157 -10.01 2.50 3.29
C VAL A 157 -10.26 3.00 1.88
N VAL A 158 -9.39 2.61 0.95
CA VAL A 158 -9.51 2.90 -0.48
C VAL A 158 -9.71 1.60 -1.26
N TRP A 159 -10.84 1.46 -1.90
CA TRP A 159 -11.13 0.34 -2.78
C TRP A 159 -10.62 0.61 -4.19
N LEU A 160 -9.67 -0.21 -4.65
CA LEU A 160 -9.22 -0.25 -6.03
C LEU A 160 -10.15 -1.19 -6.82
N ASP A 161 -11.17 -0.60 -7.43
CA ASP A 161 -12.18 -1.31 -8.20
C ASP A 161 -11.73 -1.50 -9.65
N ALA A 162 -11.91 -2.72 -10.18
CA ALA A 162 -11.68 -3.04 -11.58
C ALA A 162 -12.57 -4.21 -12.03
N LYS A 163 -12.94 -4.21 -13.31
CA LYS A 163 -13.74 -5.26 -13.90
C LYS A 163 -13.01 -6.62 -13.90
N PRO A 164 -13.72 -7.74 -13.80
CA PRO A 164 -13.12 -9.08 -13.82
C PRO A 164 -12.19 -9.33 -15.01
N GLU A 165 -12.54 -8.81 -16.20
CA GLU A 165 -11.70 -8.92 -17.40
C GLU A 165 -10.36 -8.19 -17.24
N THR A 166 -10.39 -7.01 -16.61
CA THR A 166 -9.18 -6.22 -16.29
C THR A 166 -8.35 -6.93 -15.25
N LEU A 167 -8.98 -7.44 -14.19
CA LEU A 167 -8.29 -8.20 -13.14
C LEU A 167 -7.56 -9.41 -13.72
N LEU A 168 -8.26 -10.21 -14.52
CA LEU A 168 -7.67 -11.40 -15.16
C LEU A 168 -6.47 -11.03 -16.06
N SER A 169 -6.58 -9.95 -16.83
CA SER A 169 -5.49 -9.49 -17.73
C SER A 169 -4.25 -9.04 -16.97
N ARG A 170 -4.39 -8.59 -15.70
CA ARG A 170 -3.28 -8.14 -14.83
C ARG A 170 -2.67 -9.26 -14.00
N ILE A 171 -3.35 -10.39 -13.88
CA ILE A 171 -2.84 -11.56 -13.17
C ILE A 171 -1.86 -12.29 -14.10
N GLY A 172 -0.55 -12.14 -13.84
CA GLY A 172 0.49 -12.70 -14.71
C GLY A 172 0.57 -14.24 -14.66
N SER A 173 0.30 -14.86 -13.49
CA SER A 173 0.31 -16.33 -13.31
C SER A 173 -0.87 -16.75 -12.45
N ILE A 174 -1.70 -17.62 -13.00
CA ILE A 174 -2.82 -18.25 -12.29
C ILE A 174 -2.29 -19.24 -11.24
N GLY A 175 -1.12 -19.87 -11.49
CA GLY A 175 -0.55 -20.90 -10.62
C GLY A 175 -0.31 -20.46 -9.17
N SER A 176 -0.10 -19.18 -8.92
CA SER A 176 0.03 -18.61 -7.57
C SER A 176 -1.32 -18.22 -6.92
N ARG A 177 -2.45 -18.56 -7.55
CA ARG A 177 -3.78 -18.13 -7.14
C ARG A 177 -4.74 -19.31 -7.03
N PRO A 178 -4.77 -20.05 -5.91
CA PRO A 178 -5.59 -21.26 -5.75
C PRO A 178 -7.06 -21.07 -6.13
N LEU A 179 -7.66 -19.92 -5.83
CA LEU A 179 -9.06 -19.60 -6.16
C LEU A 179 -9.34 -19.53 -7.67
N LEU A 180 -8.30 -19.41 -8.51
CA LEU A 180 -8.43 -19.36 -9.98
C LEU A 180 -8.03 -20.68 -10.65
N HIS A 181 -7.76 -21.74 -9.89
CA HIS A 181 -7.54 -23.07 -10.42
C HIS A 181 -8.88 -23.74 -10.78
N THR A 182 -9.59 -23.12 -11.71
CA THR A 182 -10.91 -23.55 -12.19
C THR A 182 -10.91 -23.62 -13.71
N ASP A 183 -11.91 -24.28 -14.30
CA ASP A 183 -12.07 -24.39 -15.75
C ASP A 183 -12.33 -23.00 -16.40
N ASP A 184 -12.98 -22.10 -15.68
CA ASP A 184 -13.23 -20.72 -16.13
C ASP A 184 -12.82 -19.68 -15.06
N PRO A 185 -11.56 -19.23 -15.05
CA PRO A 185 -11.06 -18.22 -14.12
C PRO A 185 -11.79 -16.87 -14.21
N LEU A 186 -12.28 -16.50 -15.42
CA LEU A 186 -13.01 -15.26 -15.60
C LEU A 186 -14.39 -15.32 -14.92
N GLN A 187 -15.09 -16.42 -15.10
CA GLN A 187 -16.39 -16.63 -14.41
C GLN A 187 -16.20 -16.64 -12.89
N THR A 188 -15.17 -17.32 -12.40
CA THR A 188 -14.83 -17.31 -10.97
C THR A 188 -14.58 -15.89 -10.45
N LEU A 189 -13.85 -15.05 -11.21
CA LEU A 189 -13.63 -13.65 -10.82
C LEU A 189 -14.93 -12.83 -10.81
N ARG A 190 -15.86 -13.08 -11.75
CA ARG A 190 -17.18 -12.40 -11.78
C ARG A 190 -17.99 -12.75 -10.54
N GLU A 191 -18.09 -14.02 -10.20
CA GLU A 191 -18.82 -14.50 -9.03
C GLU A 191 -18.23 -13.97 -7.72
N LEU A 192 -16.89 -13.97 -7.61
CA LEU A 192 -16.20 -13.38 -6.46
C LEU A 192 -16.42 -11.86 -6.37
N ALA A 193 -16.39 -11.14 -7.49
CA ALA A 193 -16.63 -9.71 -7.52
C ALA A 193 -18.06 -9.37 -7.08
N GLU A 194 -19.05 -10.10 -7.59
CA GLU A 194 -20.45 -9.94 -7.22
C GLU A 194 -20.68 -10.23 -5.72
N THR A 195 -20.18 -11.36 -5.24
CA THR A 195 -20.32 -11.78 -3.83
C THR A 195 -19.69 -10.77 -2.86
N ARG A 196 -18.55 -10.18 -3.22
CA ARG A 196 -17.75 -9.28 -2.36
C ARG A 196 -18.06 -7.80 -2.55
N GLN A 197 -18.95 -7.46 -3.48
CA GLN A 197 -19.25 -6.06 -3.82
C GLN A 197 -19.74 -5.26 -2.61
N ALA A 198 -20.60 -5.85 -1.78
CA ALA A 198 -21.14 -5.21 -0.59
C ALA A 198 -20.03 -4.94 0.45
N ASP A 199 -19.11 -5.90 0.63
CA ASP A 199 -18.01 -5.76 1.57
C ASP A 199 -17.03 -4.67 1.12
N TYR A 200 -16.61 -4.66 -0.16
CA TYR A 200 -15.77 -3.61 -0.71
C TYR A 200 -16.46 -2.25 -0.68
N GLY A 201 -17.80 -2.20 -0.82
CA GLY A 201 -18.61 -0.98 -0.76
C GLY A 201 -18.57 -0.28 0.62
N ARG A 202 -18.03 -0.92 1.66
CA ARG A 202 -17.75 -0.30 2.97
C ARG A 202 -16.56 0.65 2.97
N ALA A 203 -15.75 0.64 1.90
CA ALA A 203 -14.59 1.53 1.78
C ALA A 203 -15.02 3.01 1.78
N HIS A 204 -14.20 3.87 2.39
CA HIS A 204 -14.43 5.32 2.41
C HIS A 204 -14.32 5.93 1.01
N ILE A 205 -13.46 5.37 0.18
CA ILE A 205 -13.15 5.88 -1.17
C ILE A 205 -13.14 4.71 -2.14
N THR A 206 -13.73 4.89 -3.33
CA THR A 206 -13.67 3.93 -4.45
C THR A 206 -12.97 4.57 -5.65
N VAL A 207 -11.92 3.92 -6.13
CA VAL A 207 -11.16 4.35 -7.31
C VAL A 207 -11.28 3.28 -8.40
N LYS A 208 -11.93 3.62 -9.53
CA LYS A 208 -12.02 2.73 -10.70
C LYS A 208 -10.71 2.75 -11.47
N THR A 209 -10.09 1.57 -11.63
CA THR A 209 -8.74 1.46 -12.19
C THR A 209 -8.68 0.76 -13.56
N ASP A 210 -9.81 0.47 -14.19
CA ASP A 210 -9.88 -0.36 -15.42
C ASP A 210 -8.93 0.06 -16.54
N ARG A 211 -8.84 1.35 -16.82
CA ARG A 211 -8.04 1.89 -17.93
C ARG A 211 -6.83 2.69 -17.47
N LEU A 212 -6.53 2.62 -16.17
CA LEU A 212 -5.46 3.40 -15.60
C LEU A 212 -4.14 2.63 -15.63
N SER A 213 -3.06 3.34 -15.99
CA SER A 213 -1.71 2.90 -15.66
C SER A 213 -1.51 2.97 -14.15
N ALA A 214 -0.49 2.30 -13.63
CA ALA A 214 -0.21 2.35 -12.19
C ALA A 214 0.06 3.79 -11.69
N ALA A 215 0.72 4.64 -12.50
CA ALA A 215 0.93 6.04 -12.17
C ALA A 215 -0.38 6.84 -12.15
N ALA A 216 -1.27 6.61 -13.13
CA ALA A 216 -2.57 7.26 -13.16
C ALA A 216 -3.47 6.80 -12.00
N ALA A 217 -3.39 5.52 -11.59
CA ALA A 217 -4.11 5.01 -10.43
C ALA A 217 -3.63 5.66 -9.12
N VAL A 218 -2.32 5.88 -8.95
CA VAL A 218 -1.76 6.61 -7.80
C VAL A 218 -2.32 8.03 -7.75
N ASN A 219 -2.30 8.76 -8.88
CA ASN A 219 -2.85 10.12 -8.91
C ASN A 219 -4.35 10.14 -8.59
N ALA A 220 -5.12 9.18 -9.13
CA ALA A 220 -6.55 9.08 -8.83
C ALA A 220 -6.83 8.79 -7.35
N VAL A 221 -5.99 7.98 -6.69
CA VAL A 221 -6.07 7.76 -5.24
C VAL A 221 -5.77 9.04 -4.48
N LEU A 222 -4.71 9.77 -4.85
CA LEU A 222 -4.34 11.03 -4.19
C LEU A 222 -5.41 12.10 -4.35
N ASP A 223 -5.93 12.29 -5.57
CA ASP A 223 -7.00 13.26 -5.85
C ASP A 223 -8.28 12.91 -5.06
N ALA A 224 -8.61 11.62 -4.93
CA ALA A 224 -9.77 11.16 -4.17
C ALA A 224 -9.60 11.31 -2.65
N LEU A 225 -8.39 11.06 -2.14
CA LEU A 225 -8.05 11.29 -0.72
C LEU A 225 -8.10 12.77 -0.38
N ASP A 226 -7.52 13.64 -1.22
CA ASP A 226 -7.53 15.09 -1.02
C ASP A 226 -8.96 15.64 -0.99
N SER A 227 -9.82 15.18 -1.90
CA SER A 227 -11.23 15.54 -1.92
C SER A 227 -11.97 15.07 -0.66
N HIS A 228 -11.75 13.82 -0.25
CA HIS A 228 -12.41 13.22 0.93
C HIS A 228 -12.03 13.96 2.23
N LEU A 229 -10.75 14.29 2.40
CA LEU A 229 -10.24 14.99 3.58
C LEU A 229 -10.61 16.47 3.59
N ALA A 230 -10.90 17.07 2.44
CA ALA A 230 -11.40 18.47 2.36
C ALA A 230 -12.88 18.59 2.77
N GLU A 231 -13.64 17.49 2.75
CA GLU A 231 -15.07 17.44 3.10
C GLU A 231 -15.33 17.07 4.58
N THR A 232 -14.29 16.63 5.29
CA THR A 232 -14.36 16.14 6.68
C THR A 232 -13.83 17.19 7.67
#